data_1eb6edde9ea4521704d86b9aaa707a0c
#
_entry.id   1eb6edde9ea4521704d86b9aaa707a0c
#
_cell.length_a   1.000
_cell.length_b   1.000
_cell.length_c   1.000
_cell.angle_alpha   90.00
_cell.angle_beta   90.00
_cell.angle_gamma   90.00
#
_symmetry.space_group_name_H-M   'P 1'
#
loop_
_entity.id
_entity.type
_entity.pdbx_description
1 polymer ?
#
loop_
_entity_poly.entity_id
_entity_poly.type
_entity_poly.pdbx_seq_one_letter_code
_entity_poly.pdbx_strand_id
1 'polypeptide(L)'
;AVLTYFVGFNDSMIPESERYDAKETVKSVASSIENNEAVAMKFYSPADGNVVPLTEVSDQAFSSEALGKGIAVRPTNGTIVSPIAGTVSAVYPTAHAYGIKGNNNEEILVHIGIDTVKLEGKYFTPNVKTDDIVMPGDLLATIELDKIIEAGYDPTVMVIDTADSSKRNVTLLAKNTVHAKDDLVLIESI
;
A
#
# COMPACT_ATOMS: atom_id res chain seq x y z
N ALA A 1 3.16 20.58 20.16
CA ALA A 1 2.42 21.87 20.22
C ALA A 1 0.96 21.69 19.80
N VAL A 2 0.27 20.67 20.32
CA VAL A 2 -1.17 20.42 20.02
C VAL A 2 -2.01 20.39 21.31
N LEU A 3 -1.48 20.90 22.42
CA LEU A 3 -2.16 20.84 23.72
C LEU A 3 -2.80 22.17 24.15
N THR A 4 -3.01 23.13 23.24
CA THR A 4 -3.45 24.48 23.68
C THR A 4 -4.86 24.86 23.21
N TYR A 5 -5.70 23.93 22.75
CA TYR A 5 -7.07 24.27 22.29
C TYR A 5 -8.21 23.61 23.08
N PHE A 6 -7.95 23.15 24.31
CA PHE A 6 -8.98 22.58 25.18
C PHE A 6 -9.18 23.34 26.51
N VAL A 7 -9.02 24.65 26.51
CA VAL A 7 -9.35 25.49 27.66
C VAL A 7 -10.60 26.31 27.33
N GLY A 8 -11.77 25.78 27.63
CA GLY A 8 -13.00 26.52 27.49
C GLY A 8 -14.31 25.72 27.44
N PHE A 9 -14.25 24.39 27.45
CA PHE A 9 -15.49 23.59 27.60
C PHE A 9 -15.79 23.34 29.04
N ASN A 10 -16.89 23.89 29.53
CA ASN A 10 -17.38 23.68 30.89
C ASN A 10 -18.08 22.31 30.94
N ASP A 11 -17.47 21.34 31.59
CA ASP A 11 -17.93 19.95 31.73
C ASP A 11 -19.32 19.82 32.38
N SER A 12 -19.84 20.90 32.97
CA SER A 12 -21.16 20.93 33.61
C SER A 12 -22.35 20.99 32.65
N MET A 13 -22.11 21.15 31.34
CA MET A 13 -23.18 21.24 30.33
C MET A 13 -23.43 19.92 29.57
N ILE A 14 -22.65 18.86 29.82
CA ILE A 14 -22.84 17.54 29.20
C ILE A 14 -23.71 16.70 30.16
N PRO A 15 -24.84 16.14 29.71
CA PRO A 15 -25.63 15.20 30.49
C PRO A 15 -24.78 14.03 30.98
N GLU A 16 -25.02 13.57 32.19
CA GLU A 16 -24.22 12.50 32.82
C GLU A 16 -24.22 11.20 32.02
N SER A 17 -25.26 10.97 31.19
CA SER A 17 -25.40 9.85 30.27
C SER A 17 -24.53 9.97 29.00
N GLU A 18 -23.95 11.15 28.71
CA GLU A 18 -23.12 11.42 27.56
C GLU A 18 -21.67 11.76 27.93
N ARG A 19 -21.33 11.65 29.24
CA ARG A 19 -19.96 11.86 29.69
C ARG A 19 -19.08 10.67 29.25
N TYR A 20 -18.18 10.96 28.36
CA TYR A 20 -17.19 10.03 27.88
C TYR A 20 -16.19 9.69 28.99
N ASP A 21 -16.19 8.47 29.50
CA ASP A 21 -15.20 8.03 30.50
C ASP A 21 -13.86 7.70 29.77
N ALA A 22 -13.00 8.72 29.72
CA ALA A 22 -11.66 8.59 29.15
C ALA A 22 -10.81 7.50 29.83
N LYS A 23 -11.13 7.12 31.09
CA LYS A 23 -10.39 6.06 31.81
C LYS A 23 -10.78 4.66 31.37
N GLU A 24 -12.06 4.41 31.06
CA GLU A 24 -12.48 3.12 30.51
C GLU A 24 -12.00 2.91 29.07
N THR A 25 -12.03 3.96 28.27
CA THR A 25 -11.54 3.89 26.88
C THR A 25 -10.04 3.69 26.83
N VAL A 26 -9.25 4.38 27.65
CA VAL A 26 -7.80 4.16 27.75
C VAL A 26 -7.50 2.75 28.25
N LYS A 27 -8.32 2.20 29.14
CA LYS A 27 -8.15 0.83 29.64
C LYS A 27 -8.53 -0.23 28.62
N SER A 28 -9.56 0.01 27.79
CA SER A 28 -9.94 -0.87 26.70
C SER A 28 -8.92 -0.81 25.54
N VAL A 29 -8.40 0.37 25.23
CA VAL A 29 -7.32 0.53 24.23
C VAL A 29 -6.01 -0.06 24.74
N ALA A 30 -5.66 0.11 26.02
CA ALA A 30 -4.48 -0.49 26.61
C ALA A 30 -4.56 -2.03 26.68
N SER A 31 -5.75 -2.60 26.92
CA SER A 31 -5.94 -4.06 26.91
C SER A 31 -5.89 -4.67 25.49
N SER A 32 -6.22 -3.90 24.45
CA SER A 32 -6.06 -4.31 23.06
C SER A 32 -4.60 -4.21 22.56
N ILE A 33 -3.77 -3.42 23.23
CA ILE A 33 -2.32 -3.31 22.94
C ILE A 33 -1.52 -4.46 23.61
N GLU A 34 -2.03 -5.06 24.69
CA GLU A 34 -1.38 -6.21 25.35
C GLU A 34 -1.69 -7.57 24.71
N ASN A 35 -2.69 -7.65 23.84
CA ASN A 35 -2.87 -8.82 23.01
C ASN A 35 -1.87 -8.73 21.87
N ASN A 36 -0.87 -9.61 21.90
CA ASN A 36 0.09 -9.87 20.83
C ASN A 36 -0.65 -10.56 19.65
N GLU A 37 -1.73 -9.94 19.15
CA GLU A 37 -2.40 -10.38 17.94
C GLU A 37 -1.47 -10.04 16.78
N ALA A 38 -1.16 -11.05 15.99
CA ALA A 38 -0.40 -10.89 14.75
C ALA A 38 -1.02 -9.73 13.96
N VAL A 39 -0.25 -8.66 13.75
CA VAL A 39 -0.73 -7.50 13.00
C VAL A 39 -0.93 -7.93 11.56
N ALA A 40 -2.19 -8.16 11.21
CA ALA A 40 -2.56 -8.50 9.85
C ALA A 40 -2.66 -7.21 9.02
N MET A 41 -1.90 -7.15 7.93
CA MET A 41 -1.91 -6.03 6.99
C MET A 41 -2.63 -6.45 5.73
N LYS A 42 -3.58 -5.64 5.29
CA LYS A 42 -4.29 -5.87 4.04
C LYS A 42 -3.74 -4.95 2.96
N PHE A 43 -3.38 -5.52 1.81
CA PHE A 43 -3.06 -4.77 0.61
C PHE A 43 -4.22 -4.85 -0.36
N TYR A 44 -4.49 -3.72 -0.97
CA TYR A 44 -5.51 -3.57 -2.00
C TYR A 44 -4.88 -3.59 -3.39
N SER A 45 -5.68 -3.92 -4.40
CA SER A 45 -5.17 -3.95 -5.78
C SER A 45 -4.71 -2.56 -6.24
N PRO A 46 -3.49 -2.45 -6.79
CA PRO A 46 -2.96 -1.18 -7.30
C PRO A 46 -3.55 -0.81 -8.65
N ALA A 47 -4.26 -1.72 -9.33
CA ALA A 47 -4.78 -1.52 -10.68
C ALA A 47 -5.96 -2.47 -10.97
N ASP A 48 -6.75 -2.15 -11.98
CA ASP A 48 -7.62 -3.14 -12.62
C ASP A 48 -6.77 -4.12 -13.40
N GLY A 49 -7.01 -5.43 -13.27
CA GLY A 49 -6.21 -6.39 -14.01
C GLY A 49 -6.33 -7.82 -13.54
N ASN A 50 -5.38 -8.65 -13.97
CA ASN A 50 -5.30 -10.05 -13.60
C ASN A 50 -4.19 -10.26 -12.57
N VAL A 51 -4.53 -10.95 -11.49
CA VAL A 51 -3.59 -11.31 -10.44
C VAL A 51 -2.57 -12.32 -10.96
N VAL A 52 -1.30 -12.07 -10.67
CA VAL A 52 -0.17 -12.92 -11.03
C VAL A 52 0.63 -13.20 -9.77
N PRO A 53 0.87 -14.46 -9.40
CA PRO A 53 1.82 -14.78 -8.33
C PRO A 53 3.18 -14.12 -8.59
N LEU A 54 3.81 -13.57 -7.57
CA LEU A 54 5.11 -12.90 -7.74
C LEU A 54 6.16 -13.87 -8.33
N THR A 55 6.07 -15.15 -7.98
CA THR A 55 6.94 -16.22 -8.47
C THR A 55 6.79 -16.52 -9.98
N GLU A 56 5.71 -16.06 -10.61
CA GLU A 56 5.46 -16.22 -12.04
C GLU A 56 5.88 -15.00 -12.88
N VAL A 57 6.35 -13.94 -12.22
CA VAL A 57 6.89 -12.75 -12.90
C VAL A 57 8.21 -13.13 -13.58
N SER A 58 8.44 -12.65 -14.79
CA SER A 58 9.59 -13.05 -15.61
C SER A 58 10.94 -12.53 -15.08
N ASP A 59 10.95 -11.48 -14.26
CA ASP A 59 12.17 -10.93 -13.66
C ASP A 59 12.54 -11.68 -12.39
N GLN A 60 13.78 -12.19 -12.32
CA GLN A 60 14.29 -12.97 -11.20
C GLN A 60 14.40 -12.16 -9.90
N ALA A 61 14.62 -10.85 -9.96
CA ALA A 61 14.68 -10.01 -8.76
C ALA A 61 13.34 -10.01 -8.00
N PHE A 62 12.23 -10.12 -8.73
CA PHE A 62 10.88 -10.21 -8.17
C PHE A 62 10.47 -11.65 -7.91
N SER A 63 10.62 -12.55 -8.89
CA SER A 63 10.12 -13.93 -8.77
C SER A 63 10.86 -14.79 -7.75
N SER A 64 12.09 -14.43 -7.38
CA SER A 64 12.80 -15.07 -6.26
C SER A 64 12.35 -14.60 -4.88
N GLU A 65 11.48 -13.57 -4.82
CA GLU A 65 11.07 -12.89 -3.58
C GLU A 65 12.25 -12.31 -2.77
N ALA A 66 13.40 -12.08 -3.40
CA ALA A 66 14.59 -11.54 -2.73
C ALA A 66 14.39 -10.09 -2.24
N LEU A 67 13.49 -9.33 -2.86
CA LEU A 67 13.13 -7.98 -2.47
C LEU A 67 12.06 -7.94 -1.38
N GLY A 68 11.40 -9.06 -1.12
CA GLY A 68 10.30 -9.16 -0.17
C GLY A 68 9.15 -10.01 -0.70
N LYS A 69 8.15 -10.20 0.13
CA LYS A 69 6.92 -10.93 -0.20
C LYS A 69 5.93 -9.99 -0.88
N GLY A 70 5.14 -10.52 -1.81
CA GLY A 70 4.18 -9.69 -2.50
C GLY A 70 3.35 -10.42 -3.53
N ILE A 71 2.77 -9.64 -4.41
CA ILE A 71 1.88 -10.08 -5.48
C ILE A 71 2.05 -9.16 -6.68
N ALA A 72 1.67 -9.62 -7.85
CA ALA A 72 1.65 -8.82 -9.05
C ALA A 72 0.24 -8.75 -9.65
N VAL A 73 -0.02 -7.69 -10.39
CA VAL A 73 -1.25 -7.50 -11.18
C VAL A 73 -0.84 -7.10 -12.59
N ARG A 74 -1.29 -7.85 -13.60
CA ARG A 74 -1.16 -7.44 -15.00
C ARG A 74 -2.28 -6.46 -15.32
N PRO A 75 -1.98 -5.16 -15.50
CA PRO A 75 -3.00 -4.13 -15.60
C PRO A 75 -3.74 -4.21 -16.93
N THR A 76 -5.02 -3.81 -16.92
CA THR A 76 -5.87 -3.69 -18.11
C THR A 76 -6.14 -2.24 -18.51
N ASN A 77 -5.72 -1.29 -17.69
CA ASN A 77 -5.75 0.15 -17.98
C ASN A 77 -4.53 0.85 -17.37
N GLY A 78 -4.42 2.15 -17.60
CA GLY A 78 -3.26 2.94 -17.18
C GLY A 78 -3.38 3.59 -15.80
N THR A 79 -4.35 3.25 -14.98
CA THR A 79 -4.57 3.85 -13.66
C THR A 79 -3.87 3.04 -12.58
N ILE A 80 -2.92 3.64 -11.87
CA ILE A 80 -2.18 3.00 -10.78
C ILE A 80 -2.48 3.73 -9.47
N VAL A 81 -2.96 2.98 -8.48
CA VAL A 81 -3.42 3.53 -7.20
C VAL A 81 -2.64 2.97 -6.01
N SER A 82 -2.72 3.65 -4.88
CA SER A 82 -2.08 3.19 -3.64
C SER A 82 -2.73 1.91 -3.12
N PRO A 83 -1.94 0.87 -2.81
CA PRO A 83 -2.43 -0.37 -2.21
C PRO A 83 -2.64 -0.28 -0.70
N ILE A 84 -2.11 0.75 -0.03
CA ILE A 84 -2.21 0.93 1.43
C ILE A 84 -2.41 2.40 1.80
N ALA A 85 -2.81 2.64 3.07
CA ALA A 85 -2.71 3.95 3.69
C ALA A 85 -1.29 4.19 4.20
N GLY A 86 -0.74 5.38 3.94
CA GLY A 86 0.61 5.70 4.40
C GLY A 86 1.14 7.00 3.84
N THR A 87 2.45 7.17 3.97
CA THR A 87 3.20 8.31 3.42
C THR A 87 4.06 7.83 2.26
N VAL A 88 4.04 8.52 1.15
CA VAL A 88 4.94 8.26 0.01
C VAL A 88 6.36 8.57 0.45
N SER A 89 7.15 7.53 0.67
CA SER A 89 8.55 7.65 1.13
C SER A 89 9.52 7.92 -0.01
N ALA A 90 9.16 7.51 -1.22
CA ALA A 90 9.96 7.75 -2.43
C ALA A 90 9.09 7.74 -3.68
N VAL A 91 9.40 8.65 -4.60
CA VAL A 91 8.98 8.57 -6.02
C VAL A 91 10.26 8.48 -6.84
N TYR A 92 10.43 7.38 -7.56
CA TYR A 92 11.63 7.19 -8.38
C TYR A 92 11.64 8.18 -9.57
N PRO A 93 12.80 8.70 -9.97
CA PRO A 93 12.88 9.80 -10.95
C PRO A 93 12.19 9.50 -12.29
N THR A 94 12.13 8.23 -12.69
CA THR A 94 11.45 7.77 -13.91
C THR A 94 9.99 7.37 -13.67
N ALA A 95 9.45 7.66 -12.48
CA ALA A 95 8.06 7.42 -12.07
C ALA A 95 7.55 5.97 -12.27
N HIS A 96 8.46 5.01 -12.42
CA HIS A 96 8.13 3.58 -12.56
C HIS A 96 8.02 2.86 -11.23
N ALA A 97 8.42 3.50 -10.11
CA ALA A 97 8.37 2.88 -8.79
C ALA A 97 8.08 3.90 -7.68
N TYR A 98 7.34 3.45 -6.67
CA TYR A 98 6.88 4.24 -5.53
C TYR A 98 7.13 3.47 -4.24
N GLY A 99 7.80 4.09 -3.28
CA GLY A 99 7.88 3.60 -1.90
C GLY A 99 6.75 4.21 -1.08
N ILE A 100 6.06 3.40 -0.28
CA ILE A 100 5.01 3.85 0.64
C ILE A 100 5.30 3.27 2.01
N LYS A 101 5.43 4.14 3.02
CA LYS A 101 5.56 3.74 4.40
C LYS A 101 4.20 3.79 5.08
N GLY A 102 3.71 2.63 5.47
CA GLY A 102 2.45 2.47 6.17
C GLY A 102 2.53 2.87 7.65
N ASN A 103 1.38 2.88 8.31
CA ASN A 103 1.25 3.35 9.70
C ASN A 103 1.77 2.35 10.74
N ASN A 104 1.90 1.06 10.37
CA ASN A 104 2.35 -0.02 11.26
C ASN A 104 3.74 -0.56 10.83
N ASN A 105 4.63 0.31 10.36
CA ASN A 105 5.97 -0.02 9.85
C ASN A 105 5.96 -0.91 8.59
N GLU A 106 4.90 -0.89 7.80
CA GLU A 106 4.93 -1.46 6.46
C GLU A 106 5.85 -0.62 5.56
N GLU A 107 6.62 -1.29 4.73
CA GLU A 107 7.45 -0.66 3.69
C GLU A 107 7.10 -1.29 2.34
N ILE A 108 6.23 -0.62 1.61
CA ILE A 108 5.67 -1.14 0.37
C ILE A 108 6.34 -0.50 -0.82
N LEU A 109 6.82 -1.35 -1.73
CA LEU A 109 7.25 -0.96 -3.05
C LEU A 109 6.12 -1.28 -4.05
N VAL A 110 5.64 -0.26 -4.74
CA VAL A 110 4.81 -0.41 -5.95
C VAL A 110 5.72 -0.19 -7.14
N HIS A 111 5.99 -1.25 -7.91
CA HIS A 111 6.87 -1.20 -9.08
C HIS A 111 6.08 -1.47 -10.35
N ILE A 112 6.15 -0.59 -11.32
CA ILE A 112 5.31 -0.58 -12.53
C ILE A 112 6.13 -1.05 -13.72
N GLY A 113 5.85 -2.26 -14.14
CA GLY A 113 6.48 -2.92 -15.29
C GLY A 113 7.87 -3.47 -15.02
N ILE A 114 8.31 -4.33 -15.91
CA ILE A 114 9.62 -4.97 -15.86
C ILE A 114 10.57 -4.21 -16.78
N ASP A 115 11.73 -3.85 -16.26
CA ASP A 115 12.77 -3.09 -16.98
C ASP A 115 12.31 -1.68 -17.46
N THR A 116 11.17 -1.21 -17.01
CA THR A 116 10.57 0.07 -17.46
C THR A 116 11.36 1.31 -17.04
N VAL A 117 12.31 1.18 -16.12
CA VAL A 117 13.33 2.21 -15.86
C VAL A 117 14.08 2.63 -17.13
N LYS A 118 14.24 1.73 -18.10
CA LYS A 118 14.90 1.98 -19.40
C LYS A 118 14.09 2.89 -20.33
N LEU A 119 12.81 3.13 -20.02
CA LEU A 119 11.98 4.10 -20.70
C LEU A 119 12.25 5.56 -20.27
N GLU A 120 13.11 5.76 -19.26
CA GLU A 120 13.53 7.08 -18.78
C GLU A 120 12.36 8.02 -18.42
N GLY A 121 11.27 7.46 -17.90
CA GLY A 121 10.05 8.18 -17.53
C GLY A 121 9.04 8.38 -18.67
N LYS A 122 9.36 7.97 -19.89
CA LYS A 122 8.39 7.97 -20.99
C LYS A 122 7.18 7.12 -20.63
N TYR A 123 5.98 7.65 -20.91
CA TYR A 123 4.70 6.97 -20.69
C TYR A 123 4.27 6.86 -19.22
N PHE A 124 4.96 7.55 -18.31
CA PHE A 124 4.64 7.61 -16.89
C PHE A 124 4.35 9.04 -16.47
N THR A 125 3.22 9.26 -15.83
CA THR A 125 2.85 10.54 -15.22
C THR A 125 2.63 10.33 -13.74
N PRO A 126 3.55 10.80 -12.87
CA PRO A 126 3.34 10.73 -11.43
C PRO A 126 2.24 11.70 -10.99
N ASN A 127 1.37 11.25 -10.07
CA ASN A 127 0.30 12.05 -9.49
C ASN A 127 0.54 12.39 -8.02
N VAL A 128 1.61 11.85 -7.45
CA VAL A 128 2.06 12.10 -6.07
C VAL A 128 3.54 12.46 -6.06
N LYS A 129 3.97 13.05 -4.96
CA LYS A 129 5.39 13.30 -4.64
C LYS A 129 5.74 12.71 -3.28
N THR A 130 7.02 12.66 -2.98
CA THR A 130 7.53 12.29 -1.65
C THR A 130 6.88 13.16 -0.57
N ASP A 131 6.58 12.57 0.56
CA ASP A 131 5.88 13.11 1.73
C ASP A 131 4.36 13.32 1.57
N ASP A 132 3.77 13.01 0.41
CA ASP A 132 2.31 13.00 0.29
C ASP A 132 1.70 11.85 1.11
N ILE A 133 0.56 12.12 1.76
CA ILE A 133 -0.23 11.11 2.45
C ILE A 133 -1.22 10.51 1.46
N VAL A 134 -1.30 9.19 1.42
CA VAL A 134 -2.19 8.45 0.53
C VAL A 134 -3.04 7.44 1.29
N MET A 135 -4.23 7.20 0.75
CA MET A 135 -5.16 6.16 1.19
C MET A 135 -5.28 5.08 0.11
N PRO A 136 -5.74 3.86 0.44
CA PRO A 136 -6.00 2.84 -0.57
C PRO A 136 -6.94 3.38 -1.67
N GLY A 137 -6.49 3.29 -2.92
CA GLY A 137 -7.23 3.79 -4.08
C GLY A 137 -6.88 5.21 -4.52
N ASP A 138 -6.05 5.94 -3.78
CA ASP A 138 -5.55 7.24 -4.23
C ASP A 138 -4.60 7.07 -5.42
N LEU A 139 -4.72 7.96 -6.41
CA LEU A 139 -3.97 7.89 -7.66
C LEU A 139 -2.48 8.15 -7.42
N LEU A 140 -1.63 7.15 -7.65
CA LEU A 140 -0.17 7.28 -7.60
C LEU A 140 0.41 7.71 -8.93
N ALA A 141 -0.06 7.08 -10.02
CA ALA A 141 0.43 7.34 -11.36
C ALA A 141 -0.63 7.05 -12.42
N THR A 142 -0.45 7.69 -13.56
CA THR A 142 -1.10 7.30 -14.82
C THR A 142 -0.02 6.83 -15.79
N ILE A 143 -0.25 5.69 -16.45
CA ILE A 143 0.65 5.14 -17.47
C ILE A 143 -0.04 5.04 -18.82
N GLU A 144 0.71 5.22 -19.90
CA GLU A 144 0.26 4.96 -21.26
C GLU A 144 0.48 3.48 -21.58
N LEU A 145 -0.42 2.62 -21.06
CA LEU A 145 -0.28 1.15 -21.06
C LEU A 145 0.08 0.59 -22.44
N ASP A 146 -0.67 0.96 -23.47
CA ASP A 146 -0.47 0.46 -24.82
C ASP A 146 0.93 0.82 -25.35
N LYS A 147 1.42 2.03 -25.08
CA LYS A 147 2.75 2.47 -25.51
C LYS A 147 3.89 1.75 -24.78
N ILE A 148 3.70 1.37 -23.52
CA ILE A 148 4.67 0.55 -22.79
C ILE A 148 4.76 -0.82 -23.44
N ILE A 149 3.61 -1.43 -23.78
CA ILE A 149 3.53 -2.73 -24.46
C ILE A 149 4.12 -2.63 -25.87
N GLU A 150 3.78 -1.60 -26.65
CA GLU A 150 4.32 -1.36 -28.00
C GLU A 150 5.85 -1.15 -27.99
N ALA A 151 6.37 -0.56 -26.91
CA ALA A 151 7.82 -0.41 -26.71
C ALA A 151 8.52 -1.73 -26.31
N GLY A 152 7.76 -2.83 -26.12
CA GLY A 152 8.29 -4.16 -25.83
C GLY A 152 8.50 -4.46 -24.35
N TYR A 153 7.89 -3.68 -23.43
CA TYR A 153 8.00 -3.88 -21.99
C TYR A 153 6.75 -4.56 -21.43
N ASP A 154 6.96 -5.37 -20.39
CA ASP A 154 5.88 -5.97 -19.61
C ASP A 154 5.38 -4.94 -18.58
N PRO A 155 4.10 -4.53 -18.60
CA PRO A 155 3.56 -3.51 -17.72
C PRO A 155 3.11 -4.04 -16.35
N THR A 156 3.37 -5.30 -16.03
CA THR A 156 2.95 -5.94 -14.78
C THR A 156 3.35 -5.10 -13.57
N VAL A 157 2.41 -4.83 -12.67
CA VAL A 157 2.60 -4.02 -11.47
C VAL A 157 2.84 -4.94 -10.29
N MET A 158 3.99 -4.82 -9.63
CA MET A 158 4.34 -5.57 -8.42
C MET A 158 4.08 -4.72 -7.19
N VAL A 159 3.43 -5.32 -6.18
CA VAL A 159 3.28 -4.77 -4.82
C VAL A 159 4.05 -5.67 -3.87
N ILE A 160 5.10 -5.13 -3.27
CA ILE A 160 6.07 -5.89 -2.48
C ILE A 160 6.17 -5.27 -1.09
N ASP A 161 6.02 -6.09 -0.05
CA ASP A 161 6.43 -5.72 1.30
C ASP A 161 7.93 -5.95 1.42
N THR A 162 8.69 -4.86 1.48
CA THR A 162 10.16 -4.87 1.57
C THR A 162 10.68 -4.99 3.00
N ALA A 163 9.77 -5.03 4.00
CA ALA A 163 10.15 -5.32 5.38
C ALA A 163 10.64 -6.78 5.51
N ASP A 164 11.20 -7.13 6.66
CA ASP A 164 11.78 -8.47 6.90
C ASP A 164 10.78 -9.60 6.59
N SER A 165 10.89 -10.16 5.39
CA SER A 165 9.98 -11.17 4.85
C SER A 165 10.08 -12.52 5.58
N SER A 166 11.14 -12.76 6.37
CA SER A 166 11.30 -14.00 7.13
C SER A 166 10.27 -14.17 8.25
N LYS A 167 9.59 -13.08 8.60
CA LYS A 167 8.57 -13.00 9.66
C LYS A 167 7.17 -12.71 9.13
N ARG A 168 6.92 -13.01 7.86
CA ARG A 168 5.67 -12.65 7.18
C ARG A 168 5.04 -13.85 6.50
N ASN A 169 3.77 -14.11 6.79
CA ASN A 169 2.91 -14.99 6.01
C ASN A 169 2.08 -14.17 5.03
N VAL A 170 2.05 -14.59 3.79
CA VAL A 170 1.26 -13.93 2.72
C VAL A 170 0.11 -14.82 2.33
N THR A 171 -1.11 -14.33 2.51
CA THR A 171 -2.35 -15.00 2.10
C THR A 171 -2.99 -14.22 0.96
N LEU A 172 -3.12 -14.84 -0.19
CA LEU A 172 -3.80 -14.26 -1.34
C LEU A 172 -5.32 -14.26 -1.11
N LEU A 173 -5.95 -13.09 -1.13
CA LEU A 173 -7.39 -12.91 -0.97
C LEU A 173 -8.11 -12.92 -2.31
N ALA A 174 -7.52 -12.28 -3.34
CA ALA A 174 -8.08 -12.23 -4.68
C ALA A 174 -7.57 -13.37 -5.57
N LYS A 175 -8.43 -13.87 -6.43
CA LYS A 175 -8.09 -14.88 -7.44
C LYS A 175 -8.54 -14.36 -8.80
N ASN A 176 -7.67 -14.48 -9.81
CA ASN A 176 -7.91 -14.10 -11.22
C ASN A 176 -7.98 -12.57 -11.45
N THR A 177 -9.16 -12.02 -11.71
CA THR A 177 -9.34 -10.60 -12.06
C THR A 177 -9.69 -9.77 -10.82
N VAL A 178 -9.13 -8.58 -10.74
CA VAL A 178 -9.38 -7.59 -9.70
C VAL A 178 -9.62 -6.22 -10.31
N HIS A 179 -10.33 -5.38 -9.54
CA HIS A 179 -10.39 -3.95 -9.78
C HIS A 179 -9.47 -3.22 -8.80
N ALA A 180 -9.05 -2.03 -9.19
CA ALA A 180 -8.32 -1.15 -8.30
C ALA A 180 -9.06 -1.01 -6.96
N LYS A 181 -8.31 -1.13 -5.84
CA LYS A 181 -8.85 -1.11 -4.48
C LYS A 181 -9.60 -2.37 -4.03
N ASP A 182 -9.71 -3.42 -4.84
CA ASP A 182 -10.18 -4.71 -4.34
C ASP A 182 -9.19 -5.29 -3.32
N ASP A 183 -9.70 -6.09 -2.36
CA ASP A 183 -8.86 -6.85 -1.43
C ASP A 183 -7.93 -7.78 -2.21
N LEU A 184 -6.63 -7.62 -2.08
CA LEU A 184 -5.64 -8.36 -2.87
C LEU A 184 -4.89 -9.40 -2.03
N VAL A 185 -4.28 -8.97 -0.94
CA VAL A 185 -3.40 -9.79 -0.10
C VAL A 185 -3.57 -9.44 1.37
N LEU A 186 -3.49 -10.46 2.22
CA LEU A 186 -3.31 -10.33 3.66
C LEU A 186 -1.89 -10.75 4.01
N ILE A 187 -1.16 -9.92 4.74
CA ILE A 187 0.16 -10.22 5.28
C ILE A 187 0.07 -10.24 6.80
N GLU A 188 0.49 -11.35 7.40
CA GLU A 188 0.46 -11.56 8.84
C GLU A 188 1.88 -11.71 9.38
N SER A 189 2.17 -11.07 10.50
CA SER A 189 3.44 -11.31 11.23
C SER A 189 3.41 -12.69 11.88
N ILE A 190 4.53 -13.42 11.81
CA ILE A 190 4.74 -14.72 12.44
C ILE A 190 5.38 -14.50 13.81
#